data_4b0e8128d53c34e91cefa883bc0b7492
#
_entry.id   4b0e8128d53c34e91cefa883bc0b7492
#
_cell.length_a   1.000
_cell.length_b   1.000
_cell.length_c   1.000
_cell.angle_alpha   90.00
_cell.angle_beta   90.00
_cell.angle_gamma   90.00
#
_symmetry.space_group_name_H-M   'P 1'
#
loop_
_entity.id
_entity.type
_entity.pdbx_description
1 polymer ?
#
loop_
_entity_poly.entity_id
_entity_poly.type
_entity_poly.pdbx_seq_one_letter_code
_entity_poly.pdbx_strand_id
1 'polypeptide(L)' 'MEIVISLLMFLGTEQQVLKEHLYIQDQKMSTCLKMKRVSERSSNNARFSCAKVKATVIVDEYSGKKKITSIASLDD' A
#
# COMPACT_ATOMS: atom_id res chain seq x y z
N MET A 1 1.22 6.15 15.57
CA MET A 1 1.18 6.09 14.09
C MET A 1 2.51 6.52 13.52
N GLU A 2 2.89 5.94 12.41
CA GLU A 2 4.13 6.29 11.73
C GLU A 2 3.88 6.55 10.25
N ILE A 3 4.78 7.28 9.62
CA ILE A 3 4.71 7.54 8.20
C ILE A 3 5.51 6.46 7.49
N VAL A 4 4.85 5.71 6.59
CA VAL A 4 5.44 4.58 5.91
C VAL A 4 5.11 4.60 4.42
N ILE A 5 5.97 3.98 3.63
CA ILE A 5 5.73 3.79 2.21
C ILE A 5 4.79 2.58 2.05
N SER A 6 3.71 2.79 1.32
CA SER A 6 2.69 1.77 1.10
C SER A 6 2.26 1.73 -0.35
N LEU A 7 1.93 0.52 -0.82
CA LEU A 7 1.26 0.33 -2.10
C LEU A 7 -0.24 0.37 -1.85
N LEU A 8 -0.93 1.27 -2.54
CA LEU A 8 -2.36 1.50 -2.36
C LEU A 8 -3.11 0.99 -3.59
N MET A 9 -4.23 0.31 -3.36
CA MET A 9 -5.10 -0.16 -4.42
C MET A 9 -6.46 0.54 -4.33
N PHE A 10 -6.85 1.20 -5.41
CA PHE A 10 -8.12 1.91 -5.51
C PHE A 10 -9.03 1.19 -6.48
N LEU A 11 -10.27 0.99 -6.09
CA LEU A 11 -11.32 0.38 -6.90
C LEU A 11 -12.50 1.33 -7.06
N GLY A 12 -13.44 0.94 -7.90
CA GLY A 12 -14.66 1.70 -8.16
C GLY A 12 -14.67 2.23 -9.59
N THR A 13 -15.80 2.77 -10.02
CA THR A 13 -16.01 3.27 -11.37
C THR A 13 -14.99 4.33 -11.76
N GLU A 14 -14.62 5.17 -10.81
CA GLU A 14 -13.61 6.21 -11.01
C GLU A 14 -12.28 5.88 -10.35
N GLN A 15 -12.14 4.68 -9.82
CA GLN A 15 -10.92 4.22 -9.15
C GLN A 15 -10.51 5.13 -7.99
N GLN A 16 -11.49 5.61 -7.23
CA GLN A 16 -11.28 6.55 -6.13
C GLN A 16 -11.44 5.95 -4.74
N VAL A 17 -11.97 4.73 -4.65
CA VAL A 17 -12.18 4.07 -3.36
C VAL A 17 -10.96 3.25 -3.01
N LEU A 18 -10.32 3.60 -1.88
CA LEU A 18 -9.19 2.83 -1.37
C LEU A 18 -9.68 1.46 -0.90
N LYS A 19 -9.25 0.41 -1.58
CA LYS A 19 -9.66 -0.96 -1.29
C LYS A 19 -8.67 -1.69 -0.41
N GLU A 20 -7.39 -1.57 -0.71
CA GLU A 20 -6.34 -2.28 0.03
C GLU A 20 -5.09 -1.43 0.14
N HIS A 21 -4.28 -1.77 1.11
CA HIS A 21 -2.97 -1.16 1.32
C HIS A 21 -1.98 -2.24 1.72
N LEU A 22 -0.76 -2.11 1.23
CA LEU A 22 0.29 -3.09 1.49
C LEU A 22 1.52 -2.37 2.04
N TYR A 23 2.01 -2.85 3.18
CA TYR A 23 3.24 -2.35 3.77
C TYR A 23 4.45 -2.85 2.97
N ILE A 24 5.31 -1.94 2.57
CA ILE A 24 6.53 -2.30 1.85
C ILE A 24 7.60 -2.66 2.88
N GLN A 25 7.99 -3.92 2.94
CA GLN A 25 8.84 -4.44 4.02
C GLN A 25 10.19 -3.74 4.12
N ASP A 26 10.81 -3.42 2.98
CA ASP A 26 12.11 -2.74 2.97
C ASP A 26 11.98 -1.21 2.98
N GLN A 27 10.78 -0.70 2.91
CA GLN A 27 10.47 0.74 2.91
C GLN A 27 11.23 1.50 1.82
N LYS A 28 11.39 0.87 0.66
CA LYS A 28 12.02 1.50 -0.51
C LYS A 28 10.97 1.82 -1.56
N MET A 29 10.99 3.04 -2.06
CA MET A 29 10.06 3.47 -3.12
C MET A 29 10.27 2.65 -4.40
N SER A 30 11.52 2.28 -4.72
CA SER A 30 11.81 1.45 -5.88
C SER A 30 11.13 0.08 -5.82
N THR A 31 11.08 -0.52 -4.64
CA THR A 31 10.39 -1.80 -4.42
C THR A 31 8.89 -1.63 -4.61
N CYS A 32 8.33 -0.56 -4.06
CA CYS A 32 6.91 -0.26 -4.23
C CYS A 32 6.54 -0.09 -5.69
N LEU A 33 7.37 0.64 -6.46
CA LEU A 33 7.12 0.86 -7.89
C LEU A 33 7.19 -0.43 -8.70
N LYS A 34 8.09 -1.35 -8.34
CA LYS A 34 8.13 -2.67 -8.98
C LYS A 34 6.84 -3.45 -8.73
N MET A 35 6.38 -3.46 -7.49
CA MET A 35 5.15 -4.15 -7.13
C MET A 35 3.95 -3.51 -7.81
N LYS A 36 3.94 -2.20 -7.92
CA LYS A 36 2.90 -1.46 -8.63
C LYS A 36 2.81 -1.92 -10.09
N ARG A 37 3.94 -2.02 -10.79
CA ARG A 37 3.97 -2.47 -12.19
C ARG A 37 3.42 -3.88 -12.36
N VAL A 38 3.83 -4.79 -11.49
CA VAL A 38 3.36 -6.18 -11.53
C VAL A 38 1.85 -6.22 -11.29
N SER A 39 1.36 -5.47 -10.31
CA SER A 39 -0.06 -5.43 -9.99
C SER A 39 -0.90 -4.83 -11.12
N GLU A 40 -0.41 -3.79 -11.78
CA GLU A 40 -1.10 -3.18 -12.91
C GLU A 40 -1.23 -4.11 -14.10
N ARG A 41 -0.27 -4.99 -14.31
CA ARG A 41 -0.35 -6.01 -15.36
C ARG A 41 -1.40 -7.06 -15.07
N SER A 42 -1.66 -7.32 -13.79
CA SER A 42 -2.57 -8.38 -13.37
C SER A 42 -4.00 -7.91 -13.20
N SER A 43 -4.25 -6.61 -13.16
CA SER A 43 -5.57 -6.07 -12.88
C SER A 43 -5.87 -4.87 -13.77
N ASN A 44 -6.99 -4.95 -14.50
CA ASN A 44 -7.43 -3.88 -15.40
C ASN A 44 -8.41 -2.91 -14.73
N ASN A 45 -8.99 -3.29 -13.60
CA ASN A 45 -10.07 -2.54 -12.97
C ASN A 45 -9.64 -1.82 -11.69
N ALA A 46 -8.36 -1.82 -11.39
CA ALA A 46 -7.83 -1.19 -10.20
C ALA A 46 -6.73 -0.20 -10.55
N ARG A 47 -6.64 0.84 -9.75
CA ARG A 47 -5.55 1.80 -9.83
C ARG A 47 -4.61 1.55 -8.66
N PHE A 48 -3.31 1.53 -8.92
CA PHE A 48 -2.30 1.36 -7.89
C PHE A 48 -1.47 2.63 -7.75
N SER A 49 -1.06 2.92 -6.52
CA SER A 49 -0.25 4.10 -6.25
C SER A 49 0.72 3.80 -5.11
N CYS A 50 1.93 4.34 -5.21
CA CYS A 50 2.90 4.30 -4.13
C CYS A 50 2.90 5.65 -3.44
N ALA A 51 2.70 5.65 -2.13
CA ALA A 51 2.64 6.89 -1.37
C ALA A 51 3.15 6.67 0.06
N LYS A 52 3.53 7.77 0.69
CA LYS A 52 3.78 7.78 2.13
C LYS A 52 2.45 8.02 2.83
N VAL A 53 2.14 7.18 3.80
CA VAL A 53 0.87 7.27 4.53
C VAL A 53 1.14 7.28 6.02
N LYS A 54 0.28 7.94 6.76
CA LYS A 54 0.30 7.89 8.22
C LYS A 54 -0.54 6.70 8.63
N ALA A 55 0.10 5.70 9.21
CA ALA A 55 -0.55 4.41 9.43
C ALA A 55 -0.15 3.79 10.76
N THR A 56 -1.02 2.93 11.27
CA THR A 56 -0.72 2.04 12.37
C THR A 56 -0.15 0.75 11.81
N VAL A 57 1.05 0.39 12.23
CA VAL A 57 1.76 -0.79 11.75
C VAL A 57 1.95 -1.78 12.90
N ILE A 58 1.65 -3.04 12.65
CA ILE A 58 1.90 -4.11 13.62
C ILE A 58 2.78 -5.18 12.99
N VAL A 59 3.39 -6.00 13.85
CA VAL A 59 4.20 -7.14 13.42
C VAL A 59 3.35 -8.39 13.53
N ASP A 60 3.27 -9.15 12.43
CA ASP A 60 2.59 -10.44 12.42
C ASP A 60 3.45 -11.44 13.20
N GLU A 61 2.88 -12.04 14.23
CA GLU A 61 3.59 -12.99 15.09
C GLU A 61 4.03 -14.26 14.36
N TYR A 62 3.31 -14.66 13.34
CA TYR A 62 3.59 -15.90 12.62
C TYR A 62 4.67 -15.73 11.56
N SER A 63 4.62 -14.64 10.81
CA SER A 63 5.57 -14.42 9.71
C SER A 63 6.72 -13.49 10.08
N GLY A 64 6.59 -12.71 11.15
CA GLY A 64 7.54 -11.68 11.52
C GLY A 64 7.50 -10.47 10.61
N LYS A 65 6.58 -10.42 9.67
CA LYS A 65 6.44 -9.30 8.74
C LYS A 65 5.54 -8.21 9.32
N LYS A 66 5.80 -6.97 8.93
CA LYS A 66 4.97 -5.85 9.32
C LYS A 66 3.78 -5.72 8.37
N LYS A 67 2.67 -5.26 8.92
CA LYS A 67 1.49 -4.97 8.11
C LYS A 67 0.77 -3.73 8.65
N ILE A 68 0.05 -3.05 7.76
CA ILE A 68 -0.75 -1.89 8.12
C ILE A 68 -2.13 -2.37 8.58
N THR A 69 -2.57 -1.89 9.75
CA THR A 69 -3.91 -2.19 10.26
C THR A 69 -4.90 -1.08 9.96
N SER A 70 -4.44 0.16 9.94
CA SER A 70 -5.30 1.29 9.60
C SER A 70 -4.48 2.44 9.05
N ILE A 71 -5.09 3.25 8.21
CA ILE A 71 -4.49 4.45 7.64
C ILE A 71 -5.26 5.67 8.15
N ALA A 72 -4.55 6.60 8.79
CA ALA A 72 -5.15 7.83 9.29
C ALA A 72 -5.23 8.90 8.21
N SER A 73 -4.22 9.00 7.35
CA SER A 73 -4.21 9.97 6.27
C SER A 73 -3.26 9.54 5.17
N LEU A 74 -3.52 10.00 3.96
CA LEU A 74 -2.63 9.83 2.82
C LEU A 74 -1.78 11.09 2.72
N ASP A 75 -0.47 10.90 2.72
CA ASP A 75 0.49 12.00 2.61
C ASP A 75 1.25 11.82 1.30
N ASP A 76 0.86 12.60 0.33
CA ASP A 76 1.46 12.56 -1.01
C ASP A 76 2.76 13.35 -1.07
#